data_c356fa36c5c499d40ecbee887088ec48
#
_entry.id   c356fa36c5c499d40ecbee887088ec48
#
_cell.length_a   1.000
_cell.length_b   1.000
_cell.length_c   1.000
_cell.angle_alpha   90.00
_cell.angle_beta   90.00
_cell.angle_gamma   90.00
#
_symmetry.space_group_name_H-M   'P 1'
#
loop_
_entity.id
_entity.type
_entity.pdbx_description
1 polymer ?
#
loop_
_entity_poly.entity_id
_entity_poly.type
_entity_poly.pdbx_seq_one_letter_code
_entity_poly.pdbx_strand_id
1 'polypeptide(L)'
;MRVLFDSAWEREAGYHHADIEWYVVQGMIRIGERLLGKGSYYRAPAGLMIPKVSVQEGTEILMFREYGDWGFSLAKKNRADFIPRGGNTASNEPGEFTVVDTSRMEWMPNVYEGDTQRFLKLKLLYHDPAPEGDNNKGFVTMLAWAPPGWSDNRMVHHPVFEEAYSLEGNLVYNFGTLDAGTYFFRPAKVKHGHFVAGEERGWAGFFRLDGSLINWITVNERIIVEGDALNYDPETQAAVIAGIPVRSRSAGPWDFDGQ
;
A
#
# COMPACT_ATOMS: atom_id res chain seq x y z
N MET A 1 -7.55 2.71 9.46
CA MET A 1 -8.80 2.58 10.25
C MET A 1 -9.89 2.01 9.36
N ARG A 2 -10.72 1.10 9.90
CA ARG A 2 -11.94 0.61 9.26
C ARG A 2 -13.12 1.45 9.72
N VAL A 3 -13.91 1.96 8.80
CA VAL A 3 -15.10 2.81 9.07
C VAL A 3 -16.32 2.18 8.44
N LEU A 4 -17.35 1.95 9.25
CA LEU A 4 -18.67 1.53 8.81
C LEU A 4 -19.63 2.73 8.98
N PHE A 5 -20.34 3.06 7.93
CA PHE A 5 -21.40 4.05 7.94
C PHE A 5 -22.74 3.35 8.20
N ASP A 6 -23.20 3.39 9.44
CA ASP A 6 -24.46 2.78 9.88
C ASP A 6 -25.70 3.57 9.45
N SER A 7 -25.50 4.74 8.89
CA SER A 7 -26.51 5.59 8.27
C SER A 7 -25.91 6.35 7.09
N ALA A 8 -26.74 6.87 6.21
CA ALA A 8 -26.30 7.75 5.13
C ALA A 8 -25.60 8.98 5.71
N TRP A 9 -24.46 9.35 5.11
CA TRP A 9 -23.65 10.45 5.57
C TRP A 9 -23.29 11.39 4.42
N GLU A 10 -23.24 12.68 4.72
CA GLU A 10 -22.85 13.68 3.74
C GLU A 10 -21.88 14.71 4.33
N ARG A 11 -21.03 15.25 3.48
CA ARG A 11 -20.13 16.34 3.80
C ARG A 11 -20.03 17.30 2.62
N GLU A 12 -20.19 18.58 2.89
CA GLU A 12 -19.99 19.64 1.89
C GLU A 12 -18.54 19.72 1.42
N ALA A 13 -18.32 20.35 0.26
CA ALA A 13 -16.99 20.55 -0.33
C ALA A 13 -16.02 21.24 0.64
N GLY A 14 -14.77 20.84 0.58
CA GLY A 14 -13.73 21.39 1.47
C GLY A 14 -12.37 20.74 1.30
N TYR A 15 -11.52 20.87 2.30
CA TYR A 15 -10.13 20.48 2.30
C TYR A 15 -9.80 19.62 3.51
N HIS A 16 -9.10 18.51 3.30
CA HIS A 16 -8.45 17.80 4.40
C HIS A 16 -7.14 18.49 4.80
N HIS A 17 -6.79 18.42 6.08
CA HIS A 17 -5.55 19.00 6.60
C HIS A 17 -4.35 18.05 6.42
N ALA A 18 -4.60 16.79 6.13
CA ALA A 18 -3.59 15.77 5.84
C ALA A 18 -3.97 14.99 4.59
N ASP A 19 -3.01 14.35 3.99
CA ASP A 19 -3.25 13.39 2.92
C ASP A 19 -4.18 12.29 3.42
N ILE A 20 -5.13 11.90 2.59
CA ILE A 20 -6.08 10.84 2.92
C ILE A 20 -6.14 9.81 1.80
N GLU A 21 -6.36 8.58 2.22
CA GLU A 21 -6.66 7.46 1.32
C GLU A 21 -7.89 6.72 1.83
N TRP A 22 -8.77 6.35 0.91
CA TRP A 22 -9.91 5.50 1.16
C TRP A 22 -9.91 4.31 0.20
N TYR A 23 -10.25 3.15 0.72
CA TYR A 23 -10.55 1.98 -0.09
C TYR A 23 -11.93 1.48 0.28
N VAL A 24 -12.82 1.35 -0.70
CA VAL A 24 -14.20 0.92 -0.49
C VAL A 24 -14.24 -0.60 -0.39
N VAL A 25 -14.47 -1.11 0.81
CA VAL A 25 -14.60 -2.55 1.09
C VAL A 25 -15.96 -3.07 0.64
N GLN A 26 -17.00 -2.29 0.93
CA GLN A 26 -18.38 -2.54 0.47
C GLN A 26 -19.20 -1.25 0.42
N GLY A 27 -20.34 -1.30 -0.28
CA GLY A 27 -21.23 -0.15 -0.40
C GLY A 27 -20.78 0.85 -1.44
N MET A 28 -21.13 2.14 -1.26
CA MET A 28 -20.95 3.15 -2.28
C MET A 28 -20.71 4.55 -1.71
N ILE A 29 -19.81 5.27 -2.35
CA ILE A 29 -19.46 6.67 -2.06
C ILE A 29 -19.63 7.47 -3.34
N ARG A 30 -20.19 8.67 -3.24
CA ARG A 30 -20.17 9.67 -4.30
C ARG A 30 -19.27 10.83 -3.90
N ILE A 31 -18.35 11.21 -4.79
CA ILE A 31 -17.46 12.38 -4.62
C ILE A 31 -17.69 13.29 -5.84
N GLY A 32 -18.43 14.36 -5.67
CA GLY A 32 -18.94 15.16 -6.79
C GLY A 32 -19.76 14.28 -7.75
N GLU A 33 -19.35 14.22 -9.00
CA GLU A 33 -20.01 13.40 -10.03
C GLU A 33 -19.50 11.94 -10.07
N ARG A 34 -18.44 11.64 -9.34
CA ARG A 34 -17.83 10.29 -9.37
C ARG A 34 -18.49 9.38 -8.35
N LEU A 35 -18.80 8.16 -8.82
CA LEU A 35 -19.37 7.10 -8.00
C LEU A 35 -18.32 6.01 -7.77
N LEU A 36 -18.04 5.71 -6.50
CA LEU A 36 -17.05 4.77 -6.04
C LEU A 36 -17.75 3.61 -5.33
N GLY A 37 -17.73 2.43 -5.95
CA GLY A 37 -18.24 1.19 -5.38
C GLY A 37 -17.14 0.34 -4.74
N LYS A 38 -17.51 -0.88 -4.34
CA LYS A 38 -16.55 -1.87 -3.81
C LYS A 38 -15.32 -2.00 -4.71
N GLY A 39 -14.13 -1.97 -4.10
CA GLY A 39 -12.86 -2.04 -4.80
C GLY A 39 -12.38 -0.71 -5.36
N SER A 40 -13.11 0.39 -5.16
CA SER A 40 -12.60 1.71 -5.54
C SER A 40 -11.60 2.22 -4.51
N TYR A 41 -10.51 2.76 -5.01
CA TYR A 41 -9.50 3.47 -4.23
C TYR A 41 -9.58 4.96 -4.52
N TYR A 42 -9.41 5.78 -3.49
CA TYR A 42 -9.39 7.23 -3.56
C TYR A 42 -8.26 7.77 -2.72
N ARG A 43 -7.49 8.72 -3.28
CA ARG A 43 -6.47 9.49 -2.56
C ARG A 43 -6.62 10.97 -2.86
N ALA A 44 -6.54 11.79 -1.82
CA ALA A 44 -6.48 13.23 -1.93
C ALA A 44 -5.34 13.81 -1.09
N PRO A 45 -4.45 14.60 -1.70
CA PRO A 45 -3.44 15.35 -0.96
C PRO A 45 -4.06 16.36 -0.01
N ALA A 46 -3.34 16.71 1.05
CA ALA A 46 -3.68 17.78 1.96
C ALA A 46 -3.92 19.09 1.19
N GLY A 47 -4.97 19.82 1.55
CA GLY A 47 -5.30 21.12 0.93
C GLY A 47 -5.93 21.05 -0.45
N LEU A 48 -6.11 19.87 -1.01
CA LEU A 48 -6.87 19.72 -2.25
C LEU A 48 -8.36 19.97 -1.98
N MET A 49 -9.00 20.77 -2.84
CA MET A 49 -10.47 20.95 -2.81
C MET A 49 -11.13 19.64 -3.22
N ILE A 50 -11.89 19.08 -2.30
CA ILE A 50 -12.73 17.91 -2.54
C ILE A 50 -14.17 18.37 -2.73
N PRO A 51 -14.88 17.92 -3.77
CA PRO A 51 -16.31 18.17 -3.93
C PRO A 51 -17.14 17.61 -2.77
N LYS A 52 -18.44 17.90 -2.76
CA LYS A 52 -19.38 17.27 -1.84
C LYS A 52 -19.22 15.75 -1.88
N VAL A 53 -19.18 15.13 -0.70
CA VAL A 53 -19.13 13.67 -0.52
C VAL A 53 -20.45 13.19 0.06
N SER A 54 -21.01 12.14 -0.49
CA SER A 54 -22.13 11.42 0.11
C SER A 54 -21.84 9.92 0.16
N VAL A 55 -22.21 9.29 1.26
CA VAL A 55 -21.97 7.87 1.53
C VAL A 55 -23.29 7.20 1.82
N GLN A 56 -23.53 6.06 1.21
CA GLN A 56 -24.73 5.26 1.48
C GLN A 56 -24.59 4.52 2.81
N GLU A 57 -25.73 4.30 3.47
CA GLU A 57 -25.83 3.41 4.62
C GLU A 57 -25.25 2.03 4.31
N GLY A 58 -24.59 1.40 5.27
CA GLY A 58 -23.93 0.10 5.12
C GLY A 58 -22.62 0.15 4.35
N THR A 59 -22.15 1.33 3.94
CA THR A 59 -20.84 1.47 3.28
C THR A 59 -19.71 1.27 4.31
N GLU A 60 -18.73 0.49 3.92
CA GLU A 60 -17.52 0.23 4.69
C GLU A 60 -16.28 0.63 3.91
N ILE A 61 -15.38 1.35 4.55
CA ILE A 61 -14.11 1.78 3.97
C ILE A 61 -12.93 1.48 4.89
N LEU A 62 -11.77 1.28 4.28
CA LEU A 62 -10.50 1.50 4.94
C LEU A 62 -10.13 2.97 4.73
N MET A 63 -9.78 3.64 5.82
CA MET A 63 -9.38 5.04 5.81
C MET A 63 -7.99 5.18 6.41
N PHE A 64 -7.11 5.82 5.68
CA PHE A 64 -5.77 6.19 6.13
C PHE A 64 -5.64 7.71 6.08
N ARG A 65 -4.93 8.26 7.06
CA ARG A 65 -4.64 9.68 7.17
C ARG A 65 -3.20 9.86 7.63
N GLU A 66 -2.48 10.69 6.93
CA GLU A 66 -1.13 11.04 7.34
C GLU A 66 -1.16 11.72 8.72
N TYR A 67 -0.23 11.33 9.58
CA TYR A 67 -0.09 11.84 10.95
C TYR A 67 -1.36 11.78 11.82
N GLY A 68 -2.38 11.03 11.42
CA GLY A 68 -3.64 10.94 12.15
C GLY A 68 -4.43 12.24 12.26
N ASP A 69 -4.15 13.24 11.42
CA ASP A 69 -4.86 14.52 11.46
C ASP A 69 -6.28 14.40 10.86
N TRP A 70 -7.27 14.67 11.69
CA TRP A 70 -8.69 14.62 11.33
C TRP A 70 -9.25 15.96 10.84
N GLY A 71 -8.40 16.98 10.74
CA GLY A 71 -8.79 18.30 10.33
C GLY A 71 -9.45 18.34 8.96
N PHE A 72 -10.55 19.07 8.88
CA PHE A 72 -11.25 19.36 7.64
C PHE A 72 -11.79 20.79 7.67
N SER A 73 -11.56 21.55 6.63
CA SER A 73 -12.09 22.91 6.46
C SER A 73 -13.07 22.97 5.32
N LEU A 74 -14.25 23.54 5.56
CA LEU A 74 -15.25 23.76 4.52
C LEU A 74 -14.73 24.76 3.47
N ALA A 75 -15.12 24.58 2.21
CA ALA A 75 -14.70 25.42 1.09
C ALA A 75 -15.03 26.90 1.25
N LYS A 76 -16.06 27.24 2.02
CA LYS A 76 -16.47 28.64 2.31
C LYS A 76 -15.57 29.34 3.31
N LYS A 77 -14.68 28.63 4.02
CA LYS A 77 -13.71 29.22 4.93
C LYS A 77 -12.49 29.67 4.15
N ASN A 78 -11.93 30.82 4.56
CA ASN A 78 -10.79 31.40 3.89
C ASN A 78 -9.58 30.44 3.94
N ARG A 79 -8.99 30.13 2.79
CA ARG A 79 -7.86 29.20 2.66
C ARG A 79 -6.60 29.70 3.38
N ALA A 80 -6.53 31.00 3.72
CA ALA A 80 -5.38 31.57 4.42
C ALA A 80 -5.10 30.95 5.80
N ASP A 81 -6.10 30.31 6.41
CA ASP A 81 -5.97 29.67 7.72
C ASP A 81 -5.52 28.19 7.62
N PHE A 82 -5.34 27.69 6.39
CA PHE A 82 -4.95 26.32 6.15
C PHE A 82 -3.41 26.18 6.14
N ILE A 83 -2.89 25.53 7.14
CA ILE A 83 -1.47 25.12 7.17
C ILE A 83 -1.43 23.61 6.92
N PRO A 84 -1.05 23.16 5.71
CA PRO A 84 -0.88 21.73 5.47
C PRO A 84 0.20 21.22 6.40
N ARG A 85 -0.11 20.23 7.20
CA ARG A 85 0.91 19.49 7.93
C ARG A 85 1.58 18.57 6.92
N GLY A 86 2.83 18.88 6.65
CA GLY A 86 3.62 18.36 5.57
C GLY A 86 3.46 16.85 5.39
N GLY A 87 2.80 16.47 4.33
CA GLY A 87 2.97 15.18 3.71
C GLY A 87 4.27 15.18 2.91
N ASN A 88 4.77 14.02 2.57
CA ASN A 88 5.93 13.85 1.67
C ASN A 88 5.69 14.37 0.25
N THR A 89 4.62 15.09 0.01
CA THR A 89 4.35 15.70 -1.29
C THR A 89 5.27 16.90 -1.46
N ALA A 90 6.36 16.68 -2.16
CA ALA A 90 7.33 17.70 -2.54
C ALA A 90 6.77 18.77 -3.49
N SER A 91 5.51 18.70 -3.88
CA SER A 91 4.87 19.70 -4.72
C SER A 91 3.83 20.48 -3.93
N ASN A 92 4.05 21.79 -3.77
CA ASN A 92 3.03 22.74 -3.33
C ASN A 92 1.93 22.98 -4.39
N GLU A 93 1.97 22.25 -5.48
CA GLU A 93 0.93 22.30 -6.51
C GLU A 93 -0.26 21.49 -6.02
N PRO A 94 -1.50 22.02 -6.18
CA PRO A 94 -2.69 21.23 -5.90
C PRO A 94 -2.74 20.05 -6.86
N GLY A 95 -2.28 18.90 -6.39
CA GLY A 95 -2.34 17.67 -7.16
C GLY A 95 -3.79 17.26 -7.43
N GLU A 96 -4.01 16.56 -8.51
CA GLU A 96 -5.29 15.93 -8.76
C GLU A 96 -5.55 14.84 -7.71
N PHE A 97 -6.80 14.68 -7.28
CA PHE A 97 -7.15 13.52 -6.48
C PHE A 97 -7.18 12.25 -7.36
N THR A 98 -6.62 11.20 -6.83
CA THR A 98 -6.56 9.90 -7.52
C THR A 98 -7.81 9.09 -7.23
N VAL A 99 -8.43 8.56 -8.27
CA VAL A 99 -9.51 7.57 -8.17
C VAL A 99 -9.18 6.39 -9.07
N VAL A 100 -9.17 5.21 -8.49
CA VAL A 100 -8.88 3.96 -9.19
C VAL A 100 -10.00 2.96 -8.94
N ASP A 101 -10.56 2.40 -10.00
CA ASP A 101 -11.44 1.23 -9.93
C ASP A 101 -10.59 -0.03 -10.07
N THR A 102 -10.32 -0.68 -8.94
CA THR A 102 -9.42 -1.84 -8.93
C THR A 102 -10.00 -3.06 -9.65
N SER A 103 -11.32 -3.10 -9.88
CA SER A 103 -11.95 -4.18 -10.64
C SER A 103 -11.54 -4.19 -12.11
N ARG A 104 -11.13 -3.03 -12.63
CA ARG A 104 -10.66 -2.84 -14.03
C ARG A 104 -9.16 -2.96 -14.20
N MET A 105 -8.42 -3.09 -13.10
CA MET A 105 -6.98 -3.25 -13.16
C MET A 105 -6.61 -4.71 -13.41
N GLU A 106 -5.62 -4.92 -14.25
CA GLU A 106 -4.96 -6.22 -14.36
C GLU A 106 -4.08 -6.49 -13.14
N TRP A 107 -4.02 -7.74 -12.72
CA TRP A 107 -3.07 -8.18 -11.73
C TRP A 107 -1.69 -8.31 -12.36
N MET A 108 -0.75 -7.51 -11.88
CA MET A 108 0.65 -7.65 -12.26
C MET A 108 1.25 -8.85 -11.54
N PRO A 109 1.93 -9.75 -12.25
CA PRO A 109 2.71 -10.77 -11.57
C PRO A 109 3.89 -10.10 -10.87
N ASN A 110 4.08 -10.42 -9.61
CA ASN A 110 5.34 -10.13 -8.93
C ASN A 110 6.34 -11.18 -9.40
N VAL A 111 7.06 -10.89 -10.49
CA VAL A 111 7.94 -11.85 -11.19
C VAL A 111 9.34 -11.74 -10.62
N TYR A 112 9.77 -12.77 -9.93
CA TYR A 112 11.18 -13.00 -9.62
C TYR A 112 11.74 -14.03 -10.58
N GLU A 113 12.98 -13.84 -10.99
CA GLU A 113 13.63 -14.72 -11.97
C GLU A 113 13.56 -16.18 -11.56
N GLY A 114 13.12 -17.01 -12.48
CA GLY A 114 13.20 -18.49 -12.39
C GLY A 114 12.03 -19.21 -11.75
N ASP A 115 11.04 -18.53 -11.16
CA ASP A 115 9.91 -19.20 -10.53
C ASP A 115 8.56 -18.56 -10.86
N THR A 116 8.04 -18.88 -12.04
CA THR A 116 6.79 -18.34 -12.55
C THR A 116 5.52 -18.86 -11.86
N GLN A 117 5.62 -19.74 -10.90
CA GLN A 117 4.46 -20.37 -10.26
C GLN A 117 4.15 -19.85 -8.85
N ARG A 118 5.00 -19.00 -8.27
CA ARG A 118 4.93 -18.62 -6.86
C ARG A 118 4.57 -17.16 -6.62
N PHE A 119 3.62 -16.61 -7.35
CA PHE A 119 3.47 -15.16 -7.36
C PHE A 119 2.35 -14.64 -6.48
N LEU A 120 2.73 -13.81 -5.51
CA LEU A 120 1.90 -12.68 -5.14
C LEU A 120 1.62 -11.87 -6.39
N LYS A 121 0.36 -11.60 -6.66
CA LYS A 121 -0.05 -10.68 -7.71
C LYS A 121 -0.35 -9.33 -7.07
N LEU A 122 0.02 -8.26 -7.77
CA LEU A 122 -0.10 -6.89 -7.26
C LEU A 122 -1.02 -6.05 -8.14
N LYS A 123 -1.69 -5.08 -7.53
CA LYS A 123 -2.31 -3.93 -8.21
C LYS A 123 -1.79 -2.68 -7.54
N LEU A 124 -1.01 -1.90 -8.26
CA LEU A 124 -0.48 -0.64 -7.78
C LEU A 124 -1.58 0.43 -7.82
N LEU A 125 -1.95 0.97 -6.67
CA LEU A 125 -3.02 1.97 -6.54
C LEU A 125 -2.46 3.38 -6.53
N TYR A 126 -1.36 3.57 -5.85
CA TYR A 126 -0.64 4.83 -5.78
C TYR A 126 0.85 4.58 -5.58
N HIS A 127 1.66 5.37 -6.25
CA HIS A 127 3.09 5.34 -6.12
C HIS A 127 3.64 6.78 -6.18
N ASP A 128 4.35 7.18 -5.14
CA ASP A 128 5.18 8.36 -5.11
C ASP A 128 6.64 7.88 -5.16
N PRO A 129 7.32 8.03 -6.30
CA PRO A 129 8.64 7.45 -6.46
C PRO A 129 9.63 8.06 -5.47
N ALA A 130 10.50 7.21 -4.95
CA ALA A 130 11.62 7.66 -4.15
C ALA A 130 12.52 8.60 -4.96
N PRO A 131 13.04 9.67 -4.37
CA PRO A 131 14.11 10.45 -5.00
C PRO A 131 15.29 9.56 -5.39
N GLU A 132 15.94 9.88 -6.50
CA GLU A 132 17.10 9.12 -6.96
C GLU A 132 18.13 8.92 -5.84
N GLY A 133 18.51 7.67 -5.61
CA GLY A 133 19.48 7.29 -4.59
C GLY A 133 18.95 7.17 -3.15
N ASP A 134 17.66 7.41 -2.90
CA ASP A 134 17.07 7.29 -1.57
C ASP A 134 15.82 6.41 -1.56
N ASN A 135 16.02 5.10 -1.56
CA ASN A 135 14.95 4.10 -1.53
C ASN A 135 14.14 4.05 -0.22
N ASN A 136 14.55 4.83 0.78
CA ASN A 136 13.81 4.96 2.04
C ASN A 136 12.78 6.09 2.01
N LYS A 137 12.63 6.76 0.89
CA LYS A 137 11.61 7.78 0.65
C LYS A 137 10.64 7.33 -0.41
N GLY A 138 9.58 8.07 -0.55
CA GLY A 138 8.48 7.74 -1.43
C GLY A 138 7.33 7.08 -0.68
N PHE A 139 6.36 6.61 -1.39
CA PHE A 139 5.17 5.99 -0.82
C PHE A 139 4.53 5.04 -1.82
N VAL A 140 4.08 3.90 -1.33
CA VAL A 140 3.40 2.89 -2.16
C VAL A 140 2.11 2.46 -1.49
N THR A 141 1.01 2.45 -2.24
CA THR A 141 -0.24 1.80 -1.87
C THR A 141 -0.63 0.79 -2.92
N MET A 142 -0.92 -0.44 -2.51
CA MET A 142 -1.21 -1.53 -3.42
C MET A 142 -2.19 -2.55 -2.85
N LEU A 143 -2.78 -3.34 -3.74
CA LEU A 143 -3.38 -4.63 -3.38
C LEU A 143 -2.39 -5.74 -3.69
N ALA A 144 -2.32 -6.72 -2.80
CA ALA A 144 -1.61 -7.97 -3.03
C ALA A 144 -2.58 -9.15 -2.93
N TRP A 145 -2.36 -10.16 -3.75
CA TRP A 145 -3.15 -11.39 -3.75
C TRP A 145 -2.25 -12.62 -3.87
N ALA A 146 -2.36 -13.51 -2.90
CA ALA A 146 -1.77 -14.84 -2.91
C ALA A 146 -2.86 -15.84 -3.33
N PRO A 147 -2.68 -16.60 -4.42
CA PRO A 147 -3.67 -17.57 -4.86
C PRO A 147 -3.86 -18.71 -3.83
N PRO A 148 -4.96 -19.46 -3.91
CA PRO A 148 -5.20 -20.62 -3.06
C PRO A 148 -4.00 -21.58 -3.05
N GLY A 149 -3.57 -22.00 -1.84
CA GLY A 149 -2.44 -22.90 -1.65
C GLY A 149 -1.06 -22.33 -1.96
N TRP A 150 -0.98 -21.03 -2.28
CA TRP A 150 0.33 -20.37 -2.49
C TRP A 150 1.19 -20.46 -1.24
N SER A 151 2.46 -20.73 -1.42
CA SER A 151 3.43 -20.74 -0.32
C SER A 151 4.77 -20.16 -0.73
N ASP A 152 5.43 -19.49 0.20
CA ASP A 152 6.81 -19.03 0.09
C ASP A 152 7.53 -19.32 1.42
N ASN A 153 8.58 -20.11 1.37
CA ASN A 153 9.35 -20.51 2.56
C ASN A 153 10.53 -19.60 2.87
N ARG A 154 10.65 -18.49 2.15
CA ARG A 154 11.72 -17.52 2.37
C ARG A 154 11.37 -16.55 3.50
N MET A 155 12.41 -16.05 4.16
CA MET A 155 12.30 -14.94 5.10
C MET A 155 12.65 -13.64 4.40
N VAL A 156 11.75 -12.67 4.53
CA VAL A 156 11.83 -11.36 3.86
C VAL A 156 11.86 -10.26 4.91
N HIS A 157 12.49 -9.15 4.61
CA HIS A 157 12.34 -7.89 5.32
C HIS A 157 12.53 -6.71 4.37
N HIS A 158 12.07 -5.53 4.78
CA HIS A 158 12.07 -4.33 3.95
C HIS A 158 12.82 -3.19 4.64
N PRO A 159 13.45 -2.26 3.88
CA PRO A 159 14.09 -1.07 4.46
C PRO A 159 13.08 -0.06 5.03
N VAL A 160 11.81 -0.21 4.71
CA VAL A 160 10.68 0.68 5.01
C VAL A 160 9.67 -0.01 5.92
N PHE A 161 8.75 0.75 6.54
CA PHE A 161 7.64 0.13 7.23
C PHE A 161 6.63 -0.44 6.23
N GLU A 162 5.86 -1.36 6.72
CA GLU A 162 4.75 -1.95 5.99
C GLU A 162 3.55 -2.05 6.91
N GLU A 163 2.42 -1.54 6.44
CA GLU A 163 1.15 -1.79 7.07
C GLU A 163 0.19 -2.45 6.09
N ALA A 164 -0.64 -3.35 6.58
CA ALA A 164 -1.65 -3.96 5.74
C ALA A 164 -2.92 -4.32 6.49
N TYR A 165 -3.99 -4.43 5.71
CA TYR A 165 -5.28 -4.93 6.13
C TYR A 165 -5.69 -6.10 5.25
N SER A 166 -5.97 -7.24 5.87
CA SER A 166 -6.44 -8.46 5.19
C SER A 166 -7.88 -8.28 4.74
N LEU A 167 -8.10 -8.30 3.44
CA LEU A 167 -9.41 -8.10 2.81
C LEU A 167 -10.18 -9.40 2.67
N GLU A 168 -9.49 -10.49 2.34
CA GLU A 168 -10.10 -11.78 2.02
C GLU A 168 -9.15 -12.94 2.32
N GLY A 169 -9.71 -14.11 2.64
CA GLY A 169 -8.96 -15.34 2.88
C GLY A 169 -8.11 -15.29 4.14
N ASN A 170 -7.05 -16.09 4.17
CA ASN A 170 -6.08 -16.11 5.26
C ASN A 170 -4.65 -16.35 4.75
N LEU A 171 -3.68 -15.86 5.54
CA LEU A 171 -2.26 -16.05 5.30
C LEU A 171 -1.58 -16.42 6.61
N VAL A 172 -0.98 -17.60 6.67
CA VAL A 172 -0.17 -18.04 7.81
C VAL A 172 1.29 -17.64 7.57
N TYR A 173 1.95 -17.14 8.59
CA TYR A 173 3.35 -16.79 8.56
C TYR A 173 3.97 -16.86 9.98
N ASN A 174 5.25 -16.52 10.14
CA ASN A 174 5.96 -16.68 11.42
C ASN A 174 5.38 -15.89 12.61
N PHE A 175 4.55 -14.87 12.39
CA PHE A 175 3.87 -14.11 13.47
C PHE A 175 2.41 -14.55 13.69
N GLY A 176 1.93 -15.59 13.03
CA GLY A 176 0.59 -16.12 13.18
C GLY A 176 -0.24 -16.11 11.90
N THR A 177 -1.55 -15.96 12.04
CA THR A 177 -2.49 -15.98 10.91
C THR A 177 -3.11 -14.61 10.69
N LEU A 178 -3.12 -14.19 9.44
CA LEU A 178 -3.80 -12.98 8.96
C LEU A 178 -5.12 -13.38 8.32
N ASP A 179 -6.17 -13.51 9.11
CA ASP A 179 -7.52 -13.71 8.61
C ASP A 179 -8.10 -12.40 8.05
N ALA A 180 -9.13 -12.50 7.20
CA ALA A 180 -9.87 -11.32 6.73
C ALA A 180 -10.30 -10.44 7.91
N GLY A 181 -10.03 -9.15 7.83
CA GLY A 181 -10.26 -8.18 8.91
C GLY A 181 -9.06 -7.93 9.81
N THR A 182 -7.99 -8.71 9.71
CA THR A 182 -6.75 -8.48 10.46
C THR A 182 -6.00 -7.28 9.91
N TYR A 183 -5.52 -6.42 10.80
CA TYR A 183 -4.57 -5.35 10.49
C TYR A 183 -3.23 -5.65 11.13
N PHE A 184 -2.14 -5.36 10.43
CA PHE A 184 -0.81 -5.34 11.02
C PHE A 184 -0.04 -4.08 10.62
N PHE A 185 0.87 -3.69 11.49
CA PHE A 185 1.93 -2.73 11.22
C PHE A 185 3.26 -3.40 11.50
N ARG A 186 4.17 -3.29 10.56
CA ARG A 186 5.51 -3.87 10.63
C ARG A 186 6.54 -2.76 10.46
N PRO A 187 7.35 -2.47 11.48
CA PRO A 187 8.47 -1.57 11.33
C PRO A 187 9.45 -2.06 10.27
N ALA A 188 10.22 -1.12 9.71
CA ALA A 188 11.32 -1.45 8.82
C ALA A 188 12.22 -2.55 9.41
N LYS A 189 12.71 -3.44 8.56
CA LYS A 189 13.72 -4.45 8.88
C LYS A 189 13.24 -5.65 9.70
N VAL A 190 11.97 -5.74 10.07
CA VAL A 190 11.43 -6.90 10.76
C VAL A 190 11.33 -8.08 9.79
N LYS A 191 12.08 -9.15 10.07
CA LYS A 191 12.06 -10.39 9.27
C LYS A 191 10.72 -11.09 9.41
N HIS A 192 10.15 -11.47 8.28
CA HIS A 192 8.88 -12.20 8.22
C HIS A 192 8.86 -13.14 7.03
N GLY A 193 8.07 -14.20 7.10
CA GLY A 193 8.02 -15.15 6.02
C GLY A 193 7.49 -16.52 6.42
N HIS A 194 7.86 -17.50 5.61
CA HIS A 194 7.24 -18.83 5.63
C HIS A 194 5.73 -18.71 5.40
N PHE A 195 5.38 -17.96 4.36
CA PHE A 195 4.00 -17.67 4.04
C PHE A 195 3.27 -18.89 3.47
N VAL A 196 2.05 -19.10 3.92
CA VAL A 196 1.12 -20.09 3.36
C VAL A 196 -0.25 -19.47 3.26
N ALA A 197 -0.75 -19.30 2.05
CA ALA A 197 -2.11 -18.84 1.81
C ALA A 197 -3.12 -19.98 1.93
N GLY A 198 -4.33 -19.65 2.38
CA GLY A 198 -5.39 -20.65 2.56
C GLY A 198 -5.76 -21.37 1.27
N GLU A 199 -6.11 -22.65 1.39
CA GLU A 199 -6.41 -23.55 0.26
C GLU A 199 -7.68 -23.18 -0.51
N GLU A 200 -8.66 -22.57 0.15
CA GLU A 200 -9.96 -22.32 -0.46
C GLU A 200 -10.01 -20.99 -1.23
N ARG A 201 -9.47 -19.92 -0.64
CA ARG A 201 -9.61 -18.55 -1.17
C ARG A 201 -8.29 -17.85 -1.41
N GLY A 202 -7.19 -18.44 -0.96
CA GLY A 202 -5.92 -17.72 -0.92
C GLY A 202 -5.96 -16.61 0.12
N TRP A 203 -5.35 -15.49 -0.21
CA TRP A 203 -5.33 -14.31 0.64
C TRP A 203 -5.24 -13.04 -0.19
N ALA A 204 -5.96 -12.00 0.22
CA ALA A 204 -5.84 -10.66 -0.37
C ALA A 204 -5.66 -9.61 0.72
N GLY A 205 -4.74 -8.66 0.50
CA GLY A 205 -4.47 -7.58 1.42
C GLY A 205 -4.34 -6.22 0.73
N PHE A 206 -4.65 -5.17 1.49
CA PHE A 206 -4.40 -3.78 1.14
C PHE A 206 -3.16 -3.32 1.88
N PHE A 207 -2.14 -2.88 1.16
CA PHE A 207 -0.83 -2.53 1.68
C PHE A 207 -0.50 -1.06 1.52
N ARG A 208 0.26 -0.53 2.49
CA ARG A 208 0.91 0.77 2.44
C ARG A 208 2.35 0.66 2.94
N LEU A 209 3.26 1.31 2.23
CA LEU A 209 4.68 1.39 2.56
C LEU A 209 5.13 2.86 2.50
N ASP A 210 6.02 3.28 3.39
CA ASP A 210 6.58 4.63 3.41
C ASP A 210 7.84 4.79 2.54
N GLY A 211 7.97 3.95 1.55
CA GLY A 211 9.05 3.99 0.57
C GLY A 211 8.91 2.88 -0.45
N SER A 212 9.96 2.67 -1.21
CA SER A 212 10.01 1.63 -2.25
C SER A 212 9.89 0.23 -1.67
N LEU A 213 9.10 -0.63 -2.33
CA LEU A 213 9.04 -2.04 -1.98
C LEU A 213 10.31 -2.75 -2.43
N ILE A 214 11.25 -2.88 -1.51
CA ILE A 214 12.48 -3.63 -1.70
C ILE A 214 12.46 -4.84 -0.77
N ASN A 215 12.65 -6.01 -1.32
CA ASN A 215 12.72 -7.25 -0.57
C ASN A 215 14.18 -7.62 -0.30
N TRP A 216 14.54 -7.75 0.95
CA TRP A 216 15.78 -8.38 1.37
C TRP A 216 15.46 -9.80 1.84
N ILE A 217 15.89 -10.76 1.07
CA ILE A 217 15.57 -12.17 1.28
C ILE A 217 16.76 -12.89 1.91
N THR A 218 16.54 -13.56 3.03
CA THR A 218 17.55 -14.36 3.68
C THR A 218 17.47 -15.81 3.15
N VAL A 219 18.53 -16.26 2.50
CA VAL A 219 18.67 -17.63 2.00
C VAL A 219 20.03 -18.18 2.41
N ASN A 220 20.05 -19.24 3.18
CA ASN A 220 21.30 -19.89 3.64
C ASN A 220 22.33 -18.89 4.19
N GLU A 221 21.91 -18.05 5.13
CA GLU A 221 22.74 -17.01 5.76
C GLU A 221 23.21 -15.88 4.81
N ARG A 222 22.67 -15.83 3.59
CA ARG A 222 22.92 -14.76 2.62
C ARG A 222 21.71 -13.87 2.48
N ILE A 223 21.94 -12.58 2.30
CA ILE A 223 20.89 -11.64 1.97
C ILE A 223 20.92 -11.42 0.46
N ILE A 224 19.81 -11.74 -0.19
CA ILE A 224 19.55 -11.42 -1.59
C ILE A 224 18.69 -10.17 -1.59
N VAL A 225 19.16 -9.13 -2.26
CA VAL A 225 18.39 -7.90 -2.47
C VAL A 225 17.65 -8.05 -3.77
N GLU A 226 16.33 -8.14 -3.70
CA GLU A 226 15.46 -8.03 -4.86
C GLU A 226 14.98 -6.60 -4.96
N GLY A 227 15.16 -6.01 -6.12
CA GLY A 227 14.76 -4.65 -6.38
C GLY A 227 13.24 -4.47 -6.40
N ASP A 228 12.82 -3.24 -6.36
CA ASP A 228 11.43 -2.82 -6.38
C ASP A 228 10.79 -3.09 -7.75
N ALA A 229 9.98 -4.13 -7.84
CA ALA A 229 9.25 -4.49 -9.05
C ALA A 229 8.26 -3.40 -9.51
N LEU A 230 7.95 -2.42 -8.64
CA LEU A 230 6.99 -1.37 -8.92
C LEU A 230 7.62 -0.12 -9.56
N ASN A 231 8.94 0.02 -9.51
CA ASN A 231 9.68 1.18 -10.01
C ASN A 231 10.34 0.96 -11.37
N TYR A 232 10.01 -0.10 -12.08
CA TYR A 232 10.72 -0.45 -13.30
C TYR A 232 10.02 0.00 -14.57
N ASP A 233 10.79 0.61 -15.48
CA ASP A 233 10.56 0.37 -16.87
C ASP A 233 10.98 -1.07 -17.24
N PRO A 234 10.49 -1.64 -18.33
CA PRO A 234 10.80 -3.02 -18.72
C PRO A 234 12.30 -3.29 -18.92
N GLU A 235 13.08 -2.30 -19.32
CA GLU A 235 14.52 -2.45 -19.57
C GLU A 235 15.30 -2.49 -18.26
N THR A 236 14.96 -1.60 -17.33
CA THR A 236 15.55 -1.57 -15.98
C THR A 236 15.21 -2.82 -15.20
N GLN A 237 13.98 -3.29 -15.30
CA GLN A 237 13.54 -4.52 -14.66
C GLN A 237 14.32 -5.73 -15.19
N ALA A 238 14.47 -5.86 -16.49
CA ALA A 238 15.25 -6.92 -17.08
C ALA A 238 16.73 -6.87 -16.63
N ALA A 239 17.31 -5.69 -16.54
CA ALA A 239 18.69 -5.50 -16.07
C ALA A 239 18.84 -5.82 -14.58
N VAL A 240 17.84 -5.50 -13.78
CA VAL A 240 17.83 -5.78 -12.33
C VAL A 240 17.61 -7.27 -12.07
N ILE A 241 16.66 -7.90 -12.74
CA ILE A 241 16.39 -9.34 -12.64
C ILE A 241 17.59 -10.15 -13.17
N ALA A 242 18.19 -9.75 -14.28
CA ALA A 242 19.32 -10.44 -14.88
C ALA A 242 20.68 -10.11 -14.24
N GLY A 243 20.77 -8.99 -13.55
CA GLY A 243 22.06 -8.42 -13.11
C GLY A 243 22.16 -8.05 -11.64
N ILE A 244 21.16 -8.36 -10.79
CA ILE A 244 21.40 -8.23 -9.36
C ILE A 244 22.38 -9.32 -8.99
N PRO A 245 23.65 -8.99 -8.79
CA PRO A 245 24.53 -9.96 -8.21
C PRO A 245 23.90 -10.33 -6.87
N VAL A 246 23.73 -11.62 -6.65
CA VAL A 246 23.54 -12.15 -5.31
C VAL A 246 24.66 -11.57 -4.46
N ARG A 247 24.42 -10.42 -3.85
CA ARG A 247 25.38 -9.84 -2.92
C ARG A 247 25.20 -10.60 -1.62
N SER A 248 26.03 -11.59 -1.42
CA SER A 248 26.25 -12.04 -0.06
C SER A 248 26.82 -10.85 0.72
N ARG A 249 26.05 -10.21 1.54
CA ARG A 249 26.55 -9.28 2.54
C ARG A 249 26.77 -10.09 3.81
N SER A 250 27.98 -10.53 4.00
CA SER A 250 28.48 -10.76 5.34
C SER A 250 28.80 -9.39 5.92
N ALA A 251 28.22 -9.07 7.05
CA ALA A 251 28.52 -7.88 7.87
C ALA A 251 28.43 -6.52 7.14
N GLY A 252 27.24 -5.93 7.15
CA GLY A 252 27.03 -4.52 6.84
C GLY A 252 26.09 -3.88 7.87
N PRO A 253 25.90 -2.56 7.88
CA PRO A 253 24.94 -1.89 8.79
C PRO A 253 23.49 -2.37 8.63
N TRP A 254 23.26 -3.25 7.67
CA TRP A 254 21.99 -3.88 7.32
C TRP A 254 21.94 -5.37 7.69
N ASP A 255 23.02 -5.87 8.29
CA ASP A 255 23.13 -7.25 8.74
C ASP A 255 22.50 -7.35 10.13
N PHE A 256 21.29 -7.87 10.18
CA PHE A 256 20.53 -7.99 11.42
C PHE A 256 20.72 -9.35 12.09
N ASP A 257 21.58 -10.20 11.54
CA ASP A 257 21.85 -11.54 12.09
C ASP A 257 22.63 -11.51 13.41
N GLY A 258 23.02 -10.35 13.87
CA GLY A 258 23.74 -10.14 15.12
C GLY A 258 22.94 -9.43 16.24
N GLN A 259 21.63 -9.23 16.10
CA GLN A 259 20.81 -8.61 17.16
C GLN A 259 19.68 -9.50 17.62
#